data_46251ab33b0b3357fc735ca26226a983
#
_entry.id   46251ab33b0b3357fc735ca26226a983
#
_cell.length_a   1.000
_cell.length_b   1.000
_cell.length_c   1.000
_cell.angle_alpha   90.00
_cell.angle_beta   90.00
_cell.angle_gamma   90.00
#
_symmetry.space_group_name_H-M   'P 1'
#
loop_
_entity.id
_entity.type
_entity.pdbx_description
1 polymer ?
#
loop_
_entity_poly.entity_id
_entity_poly.type
_entity_poly.pdbx_seq_one_letter_code
_entity_poly.pdbx_strand_id
1 'polypeptide(L)'
;MMKMTIERDVLLKSLSHVQSVVERRQTIPILANVLLETNMENGGTLLLRATDNEIEVSDKVSASVEEAGALTVSAHKLYDIVKKLSDGAQVNFTYLADSSQLQVSSGRSRFALSTIPAEGFPSMQMEQAASTFTLPAKSLASLIDKTQFAVSTEETHYNLNGIYMHEKKGDKPMLKVAATDGHRLATAQMELPQGAQDMPAVIIPRKTIGEVTKLLAETEGDVQIAVSQNQIRFSFGDVILASRLIDGNYPDYEKVIPSGNDKFLEVDSAALTTLVDRVAVIFEKSRGIKMILKKGSLRVMAANTEEGMAEDEMEAGYDDDDLEIGFNYRYLLDILAQVKGGTARFSMQDGMAPVVVQDANDESALYVLMPMRV
;
A
#
# COMPACT_ATOMS: atom_id res chain seq x y z
N MET A 1 31.77 -21.65 -5.82
CA MET A 1 31.86 -20.65 -6.92
C MET A 1 30.43 -20.46 -7.45
N MET A 2 30.12 -19.40 -8.17
CA MET A 2 28.79 -19.18 -8.75
C MET A 2 28.96 -18.80 -10.22
N LYS A 3 28.28 -19.53 -11.12
CA LYS A 3 28.27 -19.23 -12.55
C LYS A 3 26.88 -19.53 -13.14
N MET A 4 26.28 -18.52 -13.80
CA MET A 4 24.94 -18.65 -14.39
C MET A 4 24.75 -17.68 -15.55
N THR A 5 23.71 -17.96 -16.34
CA THR A 5 23.20 -17.10 -17.41
C THR A 5 21.69 -16.94 -17.26
N ILE A 6 21.21 -15.73 -17.42
CA ILE A 6 19.79 -15.39 -17.32
C ILE A 6 19.42 -14.33 -18.35
N GLU A 7 18.21 -14.36 -18.85
CA GLU A 7 17.67 -13.32 -19.73
C GLU A 7 17.51 -11.99 -18.96
N ARG A 8 17.91 -10.89 -19.59
CA ARG A 8 17.90 -9.54 -18.99
C ARG A 8 16.52 -9.12 -18.48
N ASP A 9 15.45 -9.38 -19.23
CA ASP A 9 14.11 -8.89 -18.87
C ASP A 9 13.55 -9.66 -17.67
N VAL A 10 13.79 -10.97 -17.59
CA VAL A 10 13.48 -11.80 -16.42
C VAL A 10 14.22 -11.30 -15.19
N LEU A 11 15.53 -11.07 -15.32
CA LEU A 11 16.36 -10.56 -14.22
C LEU A 11 15.93 -9.16 -13.79
N LEU A 12 15.65 -8.26 -14.73
CA LEU A 12 15.24 -6.89 -14.43
C LEU A 12 13.93 -6.85 -13.67
N LYS A 13 12.95 -7.65 -14.09
CA LYS A 13 11.67 -7.78 -13.41
C LYS A 13 11.86 -8.24 -11.98
N SER A 14 12.60 -9.32 -11.78
CA SER A 14 12.88 -9.87 -10.45
C SER A 14 13.64 -8.88 -9.55
N LEU A 15 14.65 -8.17 -10.11
CA LEU A 15 15.36 -7.12 -9.38
C LEU A 15 14.43 -5.95 -9.02
N SER A 16 13.43 -5.62 -9.85
CA SER A 16 12.48 -4.55 -9.54
C SER A 16 11.62 -4.88 -8.33
N HIS A 17 11.24 -6.17 -8.14
CA HIS A 17 10.50 -6.64 -6.98
C HIS A 17 11.29 -6.49 -5.69
N VAL A 18 12.57 -6.89 -5.69
CA VAL A 18 13.36 -6.97 -4.45
C VAL A 18 14.09 -5.68 -4.09
N GLN A 19 14.52 -4.87 -5.06
CA GLN A 19 15.36 -3.70 -4.78
C GLN A 19 14.60 -2.56 -4.10
N SER A 20 13.26 -2.54 -4.17
CA SER A 20 12.43 -1.45 -3.63
C SER A 20 12.43 -1.42 -2.10
N VAL A 21 12.65 -2.55 -1.44
CA VAL A 21 12.75 -2.61 0.04
C VAL A 21 14.10 -2.13 0.55
N VAL A 22 15.13 -2.09 -0.31
CA VAL A 22 16.48 -1.67 0.06
C VAL A 22 16.55 -0.15 0.14
N GLU A 23 16.86 0.36 1.32
CA GLU A 23 17.03 1.80 1.51
C GLU A 23 18.31 2.30 0.84
N ARG A 24 18.25 3.48 0.19
CA ARG A 24 19.41 4.07 -0.49
C ARG A 24 20.53 4.50 0.47
N ARG A 25 20.18 4.78 1.73
CA ARG A 25 21.13 5.15 2.78
C ARG A 25 21.05 4.11 3.89
N GLN A 26 21.88 3.07 3.79
CA GLN A 26 21.99 2.02 4.79
C GLN A 26 23.28 2.15 5.59
N THR A 27 23.17 2.01 6.92
CA THR A 27 24.31 1.97 7.82
C THR A 27 24.90 0.57 7.95
N ILE A 28 24.12 -0.46 7.69
CA ILE A 28 24.51 -1.87 7.72
C ILE A 28 24.77 -2.32 6.28
N PRO A 29 26.04 -2.55 5.88
CA PRO A 29 26.39 -2.75 4.48
C PRO A 29 25.66 -3.90 3.79
N ILE A 30 25.40 -5.01 4.49
CA ILE A 30 24.74 -6.18 3.90
C ILE A 30 23.26 -5.89 3.53
N LEU A 31 22.58 -4.97 4.23
CA LEU A 31 21.21 -4.57 3.94
C LEU A 31 21.09 -3.65 2.70
N ALA A 32 22.22 -3.12 2.21
CA ALA A 32 22.26 -2.43 0.92
C ALA A 32 22.37 -3.39 -0.27
N ASN A 33 22.49 -4.68 0.02
CA ASN A 33 22.71 -5.72 -0.98
C ASN A 33 21.44 -6.54 -1.25
N VAL A 34 21.40 -7.17 -2.41
CA VAL A 34 20.52 -8.30 -2.73
C VAL A 34 21.33 -9.58 -2.60
N LEU A 35 20.75 -10.58 -1.93
CA LEU A 35 21.23 -11.95 -1.92
C LEU A 35 20.87 -12.58 -3.27
N LEU A 36 21.85 -13.19 -3.91
CA LEU A 36 21.73 -14.04 -5.09
C LEU A 36 22.09 -15.46 -4.68
N GLU A 37 21.17 -16.37 -4.80
CA GLU A 37 21.37 -17.79 -4.50
C GLU A 37 20.93 -18.64 -5.68
N THR A 38 21.81 -19.50 -6.19
CA THR A 38 21.54 -20.35 -7.35
C THR A 38 21.42 -21.80 -6.95
N ASN A 39 20.48 -22.52 -7.58
CA ASN A 39 20.30 -23.95 -7.43
C ASN A 39 20.26 -24.60 -8.82
N MET A 40 20.87 -25.80 -8.95
CA MET A 40 20.91 -26.56 -10.20
C MET A 40 19.71 -27.50 -10.37
N GLU A 41 18.88 -27.66 -9.36
CA GLU A 41 17.70 -28.52 -9.43
C GLU A 41 16.67 -27.97 -10.43
N ASN A 42 15.88 -28.87 -11.03
CA ASN A 42 14.77 -28.53 -11.94
C ASN A 42 15.14 -27.59 -13.11
N GLY A 43 16.35 -27.74 -13.66
CA GLY A 43 16.82 -26.95 -14.79
C GLY A 43 17.55 -25.66 -14.42
N GLY A 44 17.70 -25.40 -13.14
CA GLY A 44 18.41 -24.24 -12.61
C GLY A 44 17.49 -23.07 -12.24
N THR A 45 17.73 -22.50 -11.07
CA THR A 45 16.99 -21.33 -10.56
C THR A 45 17.91 -20.32 -9.90
N LEU A 46 17.50 -19.06 -9.95
CA LEU A 46 18.06 -17.96 -9.19
C LEU A 46 17.00 -17.49 -8.19
N LEU A 47 17.34 -17.49 -6.91
CA LEU A 47 16.60 -16.82 -5.85
C LEU A 47 17.25 -15.46 -5.59
N LEU A 48 16.46 -14.39 -5.69
CA LEU A 48 16.83 -13.05 -5.25
C LEU A 48 16.13 -12.77 -3.94
N ARG A 49 16.84 -12.17 -2.96
CA ARG A 49 16.23 -11.76 -1.68
C ARG A 49 16.82 -10.44 -1.22
N ALA A 50 15.97 -9.53 -0.78
CA ALA A 50 16.38 -8.29 -0.16
C ALA A 50 15.54 -8.00 1.09
N THR A 51 16.12 -7.29 2.05
CA THR A 51 15.46 -6.97 3.32
C THR A 51 16.04 -5.69 3.92
N ASP A 52 15.20 -5.01 4.72
CA ASP A 52 15.61 -3.93 5.62
C ASP A 52 15.48 -4.33 7.10
N ASN A 53 15.30 -5.63 7.39
CA ASN A 53 14.97 -6.26 8.67
C ASN A 53 13.49 -6.13 9.11
N GLU A 54 12.70 -5.24 8.51
CA GLU A 54 11.26 -5.11 8.78
C GLU A 54 10.42 -5.75 7.68
N ILE A 55 10.91 -5.70 6.45
CA ILE A 55 10.31 -6.31 5.27
C ILE A 55 11.37 -7.15 4.56
N GLU A 56 11.00 -8.32 4.11
CA GLU A 56 11.79 -9.15 3.19
C GLU A 56 10.99 -9.43 1.93
N VAL A 57 11.60 -9.22 0.78
CA VAL A 57 11.03 -9.64 -0.50
C VAL A 57 11.99 -10.65 -1.14
N SER A 58 11.45 -11.76 -1.58
CA SER A 58 12.16 -12.77 -2.36
C SER A 58 11.43 -13.07 -3.65
N ASP A 59 12.19 -13.35 -4.69
CA ASP A 59 11.68 -13.74 -6.00
C ASP A 59 12.54 -14.89 -6.56
N LYS A 60 11.87 -15.93 -7.08
CA LYS A 60 12.52 -17.11 -7.62
C LYS A 60 12.24 -17.22 -9.11
N VAL A 61 13.31 -17.20 -9.91
CA VAL A 61 13.21 -17.25 -11.37
C VAL A 61 14.08 -18.35 -11.96
N SER A 62 13.73 -18.82 -13.17
CA SER A 62 14.54 -19.78 -13.91
C SER A 62 15.81 -19.14 -14.42
N ALA A 63 16.93 -19.84 -14.31
CA ALA A 63 18.23 -19.42 -14.82
C ALA A 63 19.03 -20.65 -15.26
N SER A 64 19.89 -20.50 -16.27
CA SER A 64 20.86 -21.54 -16.65
C SER A 64 22.04 -21.49 -15.70
N VAL A 65 22.08 -22.43 -14.74
CA VAL A 65 23.11 -22.47 -13.69
C VAL A 65 24.16 -23.53 -14.06
N GLU A 66 25.41 -23.06 -14.23
CA GLU A 66 26.57 -23.95 -14.46
C GLU A 66 27.23 -24.35 -13.13
N GLU A 67 27.34 -23.42 -12.19
CA GLU A 67 27.88 -23.65 -10.84
C GLU A 67 26.98 -22.95 -9.81
N ALA A 68 26.46 -23.73 -8.87
CA ALA A 68 25.61 -23.22 -7.79
C ALA A 68 26.44 -22.50 -6.73
N GLY A 69 25.88 -21.45 -6.14
CA GLY A 69 26.51 -20.70 -5.06
C GLY A 69 25.59 -19.57 -4.55
N ALA A 70 26.05 -18.90 -3.50
CA ALA A 70 25.34 -17.78 -2.89
C ALA A 70 26.33 -16.64 -2.58
N LEU A 71 25.89 -15.41 -2.83
CA LEU A 71 26.62 -14.19 -2.52
C LEU A 71 25.67 -13.00 -2.45
N THR A 72 26.18 -11.87 -1.96
CA THR A 72 25.39 -10.62 -1.96
C THR A 72 26.12 -9.52 -2.74
N VAL A 73 25.34 -8.70 -3.45
CA VAL A 73 25.84 -7.53 -4.19
C VAL A 73 24.92 -6.34 -3.99
N SER A 74 25.43 -5.12 -4.21
CA SER A 74 24.64 -3.90 -4.12
C SER A 74 23.37 -4.00 -5.00
N ALA A 75 22.19 -3.96 -4.37
CA ALA A 75 20.91 -4.12 -5.02
C ALA A 75 20.68 -3.04 -6.08
N HIS A 76 20.82 -1.78 -5.71
CA HIS A 76 20.61 -0.65 -6.62
C HIS A 76 21.60 -0.62 -7.78
N LYS A 77 22.90 -0.91 -7.52
CA LYS A 77 23.89 -0.93 -8.59
C LYS A 77 23.61 -2.05 -9.60
N LEU A 78 23.28 -3.26 -9.11
CA LEU A 78 22.92 -4.36 -10.00
C LEU A 78 21.69 -4.03 -10.83
N TYR A 79 20.64 -3.51 -10.20
CA TYR A 79 19.43 -3.07 -10.88
C TYR A 79 19.73 -2.01 -11.96
N ASP A 80 20.50 -0.96 -11.63
CA ASP A 80 20.84 0.12 -12.55
C ASP A 80 21.68 -0.39 -13.75
N ILE A 81 22.59 -1.34 -13.53
CA ILE A 81 23.36 -2.00 -14.60
C ILE A 81 22.41 -2.76 -15.52
N VAL A 82 21.61 -3.68 -14.97
CA VAL A 82 20.70 -4.55 -15.76
C VAL A 82 19.70 -3.72 -16.54
N LYS A 83 19.18 -2.64 -15.95
CA LYS A 83 18.27 -1.70 -16.60
C LYS A 83 18.88 -1.03 -17.84
N LYS A 84 20.19 -0.86 -17.90
CA LYS A 84 20.91 -0.22 -19.02
C LYS A 84 21.37 -1.20 -20.10
N LEU A 85 21.26 -2.50 -19.88
CA LEU A 85 21.53 -3.51 -20.89
C LEU A 85 20.43 -3.53 -21.95
N SER A 86 20.75 -4.07 -23.14
CA SER A 86 19.79 -4.18 -24.24
C SER A 86 18.68 -5.17 -23.91
N ASP A 87 17.48 -4.90 -24.38
CA ASP A 87 16.32 -5.78 -24.22
C ASP A 87 16.60 -7.15 -24.85
N GLY A 88 16.12 -8.22 -24.22
CA GLY A 88 16.31 -9.61 -24.64
C GLY A 88 17.74 -10.14 -24.57
N ALA A 89 18.68 -9.35 -24.01
CA ALA A 89 20.07 -9.78 -23.91
C ALA A 89 20.27 -10.86 -22.85
N GLN A 90 21.28 -11.73 -23.06
CA GLN A 90 21.73 -12.66 -22.04
C GLN A 90 22.69 -11.97 -21.09
N VAL A 91 22.49 -12.17 -19.79
CA VAL A 91 23.35 -11.66 -18.72
C VAL A 91 24.06 -12.83 -18.06
N ASN A 92 25.37 -12.78 -18.08
CA ASN A 92 26.22 -13.82 -17.49
C ASN A 92 26.79 -13.31 -16.16
N PHE A 93 26.72 -14.15 -15.15
CA PHE A 93 27.28 -13.93 -13.82
C PHE A 93 28.40 -14.93 -13.60
N THR A 94 29.55 -14.44 -13.14
CA THR A 94 30.70 -15.30 -12.74
C THR A 94 31.30 -14.71 -11.48
N TYR A 95 31.36 -15.50 -10.41
CA TYR A 95 32.04 -15.10 -9.18
C TYR A 95 33.53 -15.32 -9.30
N LEU A 96 34.31 -14.26 -9.06
CA LEU A 96 35.75 -14.25 -9.09
C LEU A 96 36.29 -14.33 -7.65
N ALA A 97 36.63 -15.53 -7.19
CA ALA A 97 37.05 -15.78 -5.81
C ALA A 97 38.26 -14.98 -5.38
N ASP A 98 39.28 -14.84 -6.27
CA ASP A 98 40.52 -14.14 -5.97
C ASP A 98 40.34 -12.66 -5.65
N SER A 99 39.32 -12.02 -6.22
CA SER A 99 39.02 -10.60 -6.00
C SER A 99 37.76 -10.35 -5.17
N SER A 100 37.05 -11.40 -4.76
CA SER A 100 35.73 -11.31 -4.07
C SER A 100 34.75 -10.41 -4.84
N GLN A 101 34.69 -10.59 -6.17
CA GLN A 101 33.84 -9.80 -7.04
C GLN A 101 32.89 -10.68 -7.86
N LEU A 102 31.71 -10.18 -8.12
CA LEU A 102 30.81 -10.72 -9.12
C LEU A 102 31.02 -9.99 -10.44
N GLN A 103 31.49 -10.71 -11.44
CA GLN A 103 31.54 -10.24 -12.82
C GLN A 103 30.12 -10.39 -13.43
N VAL A 104 29.57 -9.28 -13.92
CA VAL A 104 28.34 -9.22 -14.69
C VAL A 104 28.69 -8.85 -16.12
N SER A 105 28.32 -9.66 -17.10
CA SER A 105 28.63 -9.39 -18.50
C SER A 105 27.43 -9.64 -19.43
N SER A 106 27.32 -8.81 -20.46
CA SER A 106 26.34 -8.95 -21.53
C SER A 106 26.90 -8.37 -22.82
N GLY A 107 27.02 -9.19 -23.86
CA GLY A 107 27.71 -8.83 -25.11
C GLY A 107 29.12 -8.35 -24.84
N ARG A 108 29.40 -7.08 -25.14
CA ARG A 108 30.72 -6.45 -24.91
C ARG A 108 30.84 -5.74 -23.56
N SER A 109 29.71 -5.56 -22.86
CA SER A 109 29.70 -4.88 -21.56
C SER A 109 30.18 -5.80 -20.46
N ARG A 110 31.02 -5.30 -19.56
CA ARG A 110 31.55 -6.04 -18.40
C ARG A 110 31.59 -5.13 -17.19
N PHE A 111 31.07 -5.62 -16.07
CA PHE A 111 31.07 -4.93 -14.79
C PHE A 111 31.61 -5.87 -13.73
N ALA A 112 32.32 -5.33 -12.73
CA ALA A 112 32.78 -6.07 -11.56
C ALA A 112 32.23 -5.41 -10.32
N LEU A 113 31.42 -6.14 -9.56
CA LEU A 113 30.76 -5.66 -8.34
C LEU A 113 31.38 -6.35 -7.13
N SER A 114 31.76 -5.56 -6.12
CA SER A 114 32.20 -6.11 -4.84
C SER A 114 31.08 -6.90 -4.18
N THR A 115 31.41 -8.04 -3.58
CA THR A 115 30.46 -8.92 -2.91
C THR A 115 30.67 -8.93 -1.40
N ILE A 116 29.61 -9.25 -0.66
CA ILE A 116 29.70 -9.67 0.73
C ILE A 116 29.23 -11.13 0.81
N PRO A 117 29.86 -11.99 1.62
CA PRO A 117 29.43 -13.38 1.81
C PRO A 117 27.94 -13.47 2.21
N ALA A 118 27.27 -14.54 1.76
CA ALA A 118 25.85 -14.74 1.99
C ALA A 118 25.50 -15.13 3.43
N GLU A 119 26.44 -15.71 4.19
CA GLU A 119 26.23 -16.30 5.52
C GLU A 119 25.72 -15.31 6.57
N GLY A 120 26.01 -14.02 6.38
CA GLY A 120 25.52 -12.96 7.27
C GLY A 120 24.22 -12.30 6.82
N PHE A 121 23.60 -12.76 5.72
CA PHE A 121 22.38 -12.14 5.20
C PHE A 121 21.19 -12.48 6.07
N PRO A 122 20.43 -11.47 6.60
CA PRO A 122 19.27 -11.73 7.43
C PRO A 122 18.19 -12.48 6.67
N SER A 123 17.43 -13.30 7.38
CA SER A 123 16.27 -14.02 6.84
C SER A 123 15.09 -13.90 7.79
N MET A 124 13.95 -13.54 7.25
CA MET A 124 12.66 -13.57 7.96
C MET A 124 12.06 -14.96 7.83
N GLN A 125 12.26 -15.80 8.84
CA GLN A 125 11.52 -17.04 8.94
C GLN A 125 10.21 -16.79 9.67
N MET A 126 9.08 -17.02 8.97
CA MET A 126 7.79 -16.99 9.62
C MET A 126 7.68 -18.20 10.54
N GLU A 127 7.42 -17.95 11.82
CA GLU A 127 6.94 -18.97 12.75
C GLU A 127 5.63 -19.58 12.23
N GLN A 128 5.12 -20.61 12.90
CA GLN A 128 3.86 -21.24 12.49
C GLN A 128 2.77 -20.18 12.32
N ALA A 129 2.21 -20.08 11.10
CA ALA A 129 1.11 -19.19 10.83
C ALA A 129 -0.12 -19.56 11.66
N ALA A 130 -0.75 -18.59 12.28
CA ALA A 130 -2.02 -18.76 12.99
C ALA A 130 -3.19 -18.95 12.02
N SER A 131 -3.13 -18.26 10.87
CA SER A 131 -4.12 -18.38 9.80
C SER A 131 -3.45 -18.30 8.44
N THR A 132 -3.98 -19.05 7.48
CA THR A 132 -3.55 -19.00 6.08
C THR A 132 -4.79 -19.05 5.19
N PHE A 133 -4.93 -18.07 4.31
CA PHE A 133 -6.05 -17.95 3.40
C PHE A 133 -5.62 -17.35 2.06
N THR A 134 -6.50 -17.47 1.08
CA THR A 134 -6.24 -16.99 -0.28
C THR A 134 -7.39 -16.12 -0.73
N LEU A 135 -7.07 -15.04 -1.43
CA LEU A 135 -8.07 -14.17 -2.06
C LEU A 135 -7.54 -13.61 -3.40
N PRO A 136 -8.45 -13.21 -4.30
CA PRO A 136 -8.06 -12.60 -5.57
C PRO A 136 -7.23 -11.33 -5.34
N ALA A 137 -6.16 -11.14 -6.11
CA ALA A 137 -5.31 -9.95 -6.04
C ALA A 137 -6.12 -8.66 -6.17
N LYS A 138 -7.13 -8.63 -7.04
CA LYS A 138 -8.03 -7.48 -7.21
C LYS A 138 -8.83 -7.16 -5.96
N SER A 139 -9.25 -8.17 -5.20
CA SER A 139 -9.99 -7.97 -3.94
C SER A 139 -9.08 -7.36 -2.86
N LEU A 140 -7.85 -7.87 -2.72
CA LEU A 140 -6.86 -7.29 -1.81
C LEU A 140 -6.50 -5.86 -2.21
N ALA A 141 -6.25 -5.60 -3.49
CA ALA A 141 -5.98 -4.27 -4.02
C ALA A 141 -7.13 -3.30 -3.69
N SER A 142 -8.39 -3.73 -3.89
CA SER A 142 -9.56 -2.91 -3.57
C SER A 142 -9.65 -2.57 -2.08
N LEU A 143 -9.38 -3.52 -1.18
CA LEU A 143 -9.37 -3.27 0.27
C LEU A 143 -8.30 -2.24 0.65
N ILE A 144 -7.09 -2.38 0.10
CA ILE A 144 -5.97 -1.48 0.33
C ILE A 144 -6.25 -0.08 -0.23
N ASP A 145 -6.66 0.02 -1.48
CA ASP A 145 -6.92 1.30 -2.15
C ASP A 145 -7.96 2.13 -1.41
N LYS A 146 -9.04 1.47 -0.94
CA LYS A 146 -10.11 2.11 -0.19
C LYS A 146 -9.69 2.62 1.19
N THR A 147 -8.53 2.23 1.72
CA THR A 147 -8.16 2.56 3.10
C THR A 147 -6.79 3.21 3.26
N GLN A 148 -5.80 2.91 2.39
CA GLN A 148 -4.42 3.33 2.58
C GLN A 148 -4.21 4.85 2.69
N PHE A 149 -5.08 5.66 2.07
CA PHE A 149 -4.98 7.12 2.10
C PHE A 149 -5.23 7.72 3.49
N ALA A 150 -5.92 6.98 4.37
CA ALA A 150 -6.23 7.40 5.73
C ALA A 150 -5.21 6.92 6.77
N VAL A 151 -4.16 6.20 6.36
CA VAL A 151 -3.08 5.76 7.26
C VAL A 151 -2.33 6.98 7.79
N SER A 152 -2.11 7.03 9.11
CA SER A 152 -1.35 8.10 9.74
C SER A 152 0.12 8.11 9.29
N THR A 153 0.70 9.32 9.25
CA THR A 153 2.13 9.53 9.01
C THR A 153 2.85 10.07 10.23
N GLU A 154 2.14 10.26 11.34
CA GLU A 154 2.69 10.80 12.59
C GLU A 154 3.43 9.72 13.37
N GLU A 155 4.68 9.97 13.73
CA GLU A 155 5.52 9.00 14.44
C GLU A 155 5.03 8.75 15.87
N THR A 156 4.36 9.73 16.48
CA THR A 156 3.80 9.63 17.84
C THR A 156 2.63 8.66 17.96
N HIS A 157 1.94 8.41 16.89
CA HIS A 157 0.81 7.49 16.81
C HIS A 157 1.17 6.24 15.99
N TYR A 158 2.27 5.58 16.35
CA TYR A 158 2.84 4.47 15.58
C TYR A 158 1.84 3.35 15.29
N ASN A 159 0.89 3.08 16.18
CA ASN A 159 -0.17 2.09 16.02
C ASN A 159 -1.21 2.48 14.94
N LEU A 160 -1.22 3.72 14.47
CA LEU A 160 -2.04 4.18 13.34
C LEU A 160 -1.25 4.25 12.01
N ASN A 161 0.06 3.91 12.02
CA ASN A 161 0.93 3.99 10.84
C ASN A 161 0.81 2.75 9.93
N GLY A 162 -0.36 2.14 9.90
CA GLY A 162 -0.66 0.96 9.12
C GLY A 162 -2.15 0.75 8.89
N ILE A 163 -2.45 -0.27 8.11
CA ILE A 163 -3.83 -0.75 7.91
C ILE A 163 -4.11 -1.84 8.95
N TYR A 164 -5.17 -1.66 9.71
CA TYR A 164 -5.69 -2.67 10.63
C TYR A 164 -6.55 -3.66 9.87
N MET A 165 -6.21 -4.95 9.92
CA MET A 165 -6.92 -6.05 9.28
C MET A 165 -7.41 -7.03 10.33
N HIS A 166 -8.70 -7.38 10.31
CA HIS A 166 -9.30 -8.28 11.28
C HIS A 166 -10.55 -8.99 10.74
N GLU A 167 -10.91 -10.08 11.38
CA GLU A 167 -12.23 -10.71 11.21
C GLU A 167 -13.31 -9.89 11.96
N LYS A 168 -14.43 -9.64 11.31
CA LYS A 168 -15.68 -9.21 11.95
C LYS A 168 -16.61 -10.41 12.06
N LYS A 169 -16.79 -10.92 13.29
CA LYS A 169 -17.72 -12.03 13.56
C LYS A 169 -19.17 -11.57 13.46
N GLY A 170 -20.07 -12.47 13.05
CA GLY A 170 -21.50 -12.22 12.93
C GLY A 170 -22.16 -13.30 12.08
N ASP A 171 -23.43 -13.10 11.72
CA ASP A 171 -24.20 -14.02 10.86
C ASP A 171 -23.52 -14.20 9.48
N LYS A 172 -22.88 -13.16 8.98
CA LYS A 172 -22.01 -13.19 7.80
C LYS A 172 -20.64 -12.68 8.24
N PRO A 173 -19.68 -13.57 8.49
CA PRO A 173 -18.34 -13.17 8.85
C PRO A 173 -17.66 -12.37 7.71
N MET A 174 -16.98 -11.28 8.05
CA MET A 174 -16.35 -10.39 7.10
C MET A 174 -14.85 -10.24 7.42
N LEU A 175 -14.03 -10.16 6.38
CA LEU A 175 -12.68 -9.62 6.48
C LEU A 175 -12.79 -8.10 6.38
N LYS A 176 -12.40 -7.39 7.44
CA LYS A 176 -12.43 -5.92 7.49
C LYS A 176 -11.02 -5.35 7.54
N VAL A 177 -10.88 -4.20 6.91
CA VAL A 177 -9.69 -3.36 7.01
C VAL A 177 -10.11 -1.95 7.42
N ALA A 178 -9.25 -1.29 8.21
CA ALA A 178 -9.47 0.08 8.66
C ALA A 178 -8.16 0.86 8.71
N ALA A 179 -8.24 2.14 8.42
CA ALA A 179 -7.14 3.09 8.60
C ALA A 179 -7.69 4.44 9.09
N THR A 180 -6.93 5.11 9.97
CA THR A 180 -7.29 6.44 10.47
C THR A 180 -6.02 7.23 10.84
N ASP A 181 -6.09 8.54 10.67
CA ASP A 181 -5.09 9.51 11.14
C ASP A 181 -5.62 10.39 12.29
N GLY A 182 -6.81 10.04 12.85
CA GLY A 182 -7.48 10.81 13.88
C GLY A 182 -8.40 11.93 13.35
N HIS A 183 -8.29 12.28 12.08
CA HIS A 183 -9.12 13.31 11.41
C HIS A 183 -10.10 12.71 10.40
N ARG A 184 -9.80 11.54 9.92
CA ARG A 184 -10.63 10.75 9.02
C ARG A 184 -10.44 9.26 9.31
N LEU A 185 -11.45 8.47 8.97
CA LEU A 185 -11.42 7.01 9.05
C LEU A 185 -11.86 6.46 7.70
N ALA A 186 -11.16 5.45 7.23
CA ALA A 186 -11.56 4.66 6.09
C ALA A 186 -11.71 3.20 6.51
N THR A 187 -12.82 2.57 6.16
CA THR A 187 -13.04 1.14 6.36
C THR A 187 -13.49 0.49 5.07
N ALA A 188 -13.02 -0.73 4.84
CA ALA A 188 -13.50 -1.56 3.74
C ALA A 188 -13.65 -3.01 4.20
N GLN A 189 -14.51 -3.77 3.52
CA GLN A 189 -14.81 -5.15 3.90
C GLN A 189 -15.14 -6.02 2.70
N MET A 190 -14.93 -7.32 2.88
CA MET A 190 -15.38 -8.37 1.98
C MET A 190 -15.81 -9.60 2.78
N GLU A 191 -16.48 -10.55 2.13
CA GLU A 191 -16.76 -11.83 2.78
C GLU A 191 -15.46 -12.48 3.30
N LEU A 192 -15.53 -13.10 4.48
CA LEU A 192 -14.36 -13.73 5.09
C LEU A 192 -13.87 -14.90 4.24
N PRO A 193 -12.62 -14.87 3.74
CA PRO A 193 -12.06 -15.98 3.00
C PRO A 193 -11.97 -17.26 3.83
N GLN A 194 -12.08 -18.41 3.18
CA GLN A 194 -11.85 -19.69 3.84
C GLN A 194 -10.40 -19.75 4.39
N GLY A 195 -10.26 -20.13 5.65
CA GLY A 195 -8.98 -20.18 6.35
C GLY A 195 -8.62 -18.90 7.11
N ALA A 196 -9.42 -17.83 6.99
CA ALA A 196 -9.26 -16.60 7.74
C ALA A 196 -10.04 -16.57 9.06
N GLN A 197 -10.80 -17.63 9.39
CA GLN A 197 -11.54 -17.74 10.64
C GLN A 197 -10.57 -17.69 11.83
N ASP A 198 -10.95 -16.92 12.84
CA ASP A 198 -10.17 -16.73 14.07
C ASP A 198 -8.74 -16.19 13.81
N MET A 199 -8.50 -15.53 12.69
CA MET A 199 -7.22 -14.87 12.41
C MET A 199 -6.92 -13.82 13.47
N PRO A 200 -5.66 -13.64 13.88
CA PRO A 200 -5.31 -12.53 14.75
C PRO A 200 -5.58 -11.20 14.04
N ALA A 201 -6.10 -10.25 14.78
CA ALA A 201 -6.22 -8.88 14.31
C ALA A 201 -4.83 -8.25 14.25
N VAL A 202 -4.48 -7.65 13.11
CA VAL A 202 -3.10 -7.21 12.84
C VAL A 202 -3.05 -5.81 12.26
N ILE A 203 -1.94 -5.11 12.51
CA ILE A 203 -1.66 -3.79 11.93
C ILE A 203 -0.51 -3.95 10.93
N ILE A 204 -0.82 -3.82 9.65
CA ILE A 204 0.13 -3.98 8.54
C ILE A 204 0.79 -2.63 8.29
N PRO A 205 2.13 -2.50 8.44
CA PRO A 205 2.82 -1.23 8.30
C PRO A 205 2.61 -0.56 6.93
N ARG A 206 2.57 0.76 6.89
CA ARG A 206 2.40 1.55 5.67
C ARG A 206 3.45 1.22 4.59
N LYS A 207 4.71 1.00 4.98
CA LYS A 207 5.78 0.61 4.05
C LYS A 207 5.45 -0.73 3.38
N THR A 208 4.99 -1.69 4.16
CA THR A 208 4.55 -3.02 3.69
C THR A 208 3.39 -2.89 2.70
N ILE A 209 2.38 -2.10 3.04
CA ILE A 209 1.24 -1.84 2.15
C ILE A 209 1.72 -1.26 0.81
N GLY A 210 2.65 -0.30 0.83
CA GLY A 210 3.22 0.27 -0.39
C GLY A 210 3.93 -0.76 -1.28
N GLU A 211 4.66 -1.72 -0.69
CA GLU A 211 5.30 -2.79 -1.45
C GLU A 211 4.28 -3.82 -1.97
N VAL A 212 3.30 -4.20 -1.15
CA VAL A 212 2.19 -5.09 -1.56
C VAL A 212 1.41 -4.48 -2.73
N THR A 213 1.10 -3.19 -2.68
CA THR A 213 0.39 -2.49 -3.78
C THR A 213 1.14 -2.57 -5.11
N LYS A 214 2.48 -2.44 -5.08
CA LYS A 214 3.30 -2.59 -6.31
C LYS A 214 3.21 -4.01 -6.88
N LEU A 215 3.31 -5.03 -6.04
CA LEU A 215 3.21 -6.43 -6.46
C LEU A 215 1.81 -6.77 -6.96
N LEU A 216 0.77 -6.24 -6.33
CA LEU A 216 -0.63 -6.40 -6.76
C LEU A 216 -0.88 -5.84 -8.15
N ALA A 217 -0.24 -4.72 -8.52
CA ALA A 217 -0.39 -4.11 -9.83
C ALA A 217 0.09 -5.02 -10.99
N GLU A 218 0.95 -5.99 -10.70
CA GLU A 218 1.50 -6.95 -11.65
C GLU A 218 0.88 -8.36 -11.54
N THR A 219 -0.06 -8.54 -10.59
CA THR A 219 -0.63 -9.86 -10.26
C THR A 219 -2.07 -9.97 -10.75
N GLU A 220 -2.32 -10.93 -11.64
CA GLU A 220 -3.68 -11.19 -12.15
C GLU A 220 -4.42 -12.30 -11.38
N GLY A 221 -3.70 -13.15 -10.67
CA GLY A 221 -4.23 -14.32 -9.97
C GLY A 221 -4.59 -14.07 -8.51
N ASP A 222 -4.47 -15.13 -7.75
CA ASP A 222 -4.73 -15.14 -6.32
C ASP A 222 -3.46 -14.82 -5.51
N VAL A 223 -3.66 -14.24 -4.33
CA VAL A 223 -2.63 -13.98 -3.34
C VAL A 223 -2.90 -14.83 -2.11
N GLN A 224 -1.92 -15.63 -1.70
CA GLN A 224 -1.99 -16.34 -0.43
C GLN A 224 -1.43 -15.43 0.68
N ILE A 225 -2.18 -15.32 1.77
CA ILE A 225 -1.81 -14.56 2.95
C ILE A 225 -1.65 -15.52 4.12
N ALA A 226 -0.51 -15.45 4.79
CA ALA A 226 -0.27 -16.17 6.04
C ALA A 226 0.00 -15.14 7.14
N VAL A 227 -0.72 -15.27 8.25
CA VAL A 227 -0.68 -14.32 9.38
C VAL A 227 -0.25 -15.05 10.65
N SER A 228 0.70 -14.49 11.37
CA SER A 228 1.04 -14.86 12.75
C SER A 228 0.79 -13.65 13.67
N GLN A 229 1.14 -13.74 14.94
CA GLN A 229 0.97 -12.62 15.88
C GLN A 229 1.87 -11.42 15.57
N ASN A 230 3.04 -11.65 14.99
CA ASN A 230 4.09 -10.64 14.78
C ASN A 230 4.53 -10.47 13.32
N GLN A 231 4.03 -11.32 12.42
CA GLN A 231 4.43 -11.31 11.00
C GLN A 231 3.25 -11.58 10.09
N ILE A 232 3.33 -11.04 8.88
CA ILE A 232 2.43 -11.35 7.76
C ILE A 232 3.27 -11.68 6.53
N ARG A 233 2.81 -12.64 5.75
CA ARG A 233 3.43 -13.03 4.49
C ARG A 233 2.40 -13.04 3.38
N PHE A 234 2.75 -12.42 2.27
CA PHE A 234 2.00 -12.41 1.02
C PHE A 234 2.78 -13.22 -0.02
N SER A 235 2.12 -14.15 -0.69
CA SER A 235 2.71 -14.97 -1.75
C SER A 235 1.98 -14.69 -3.07
N PHE A 236 2.71 -14.20 -4.05
CA PHE A 236 2.26 -13.85 -5.40
C PHE A 236 2.91 -14.81 -6.41
N GLY A 237 2.60 -16.10 -6.32
CA GLY A 237 3.32 -17.14 -7.04
C GLY A 237 4.75 -17.31 -6.49
N ASP A 238 5.76 -17.06 -7.33
CA ASP A 238 7.18 -17.18 -6.95
C ASP A 238 7.72 -15.98 -6.17
N VAL A 239 6.98 -14.86 -6.13
CA VAL A 239 7.33 -13.67 -5.33
C VAL A 239 6.71 -13.79 -3.94
N ILE A 240 7.52 -13.65 -2.92
CA ILE A 240 7.09 -13.69 -1.52
C ILE A 240 7.52 -12.39 -0.84
N LEU A 241 6.56 -11.72 -0.19
CA LEU A 241 6.82 -10.59 0.70
C LEU A 241 6.47 -11.01 2.12
N ALA A 242 7.42 -10.94 3.03
CA ALA A 242 7.23 -11.11 4.47
C ALA A 242 7.47 -9.78 5.18
N SER A 243 6.67 -9.49 6.20
CA SER A 243 6.79 -8.26 6.99
C SER A 243 6.52 -8.50 8.45
N ARG A 244 7.24 -7.77 9.30
CA ARG A 244 6.85 -7.57 10.69
C ARG A 244 5.56 -6.77 10.73
N LEU A 245 4.75 -7.02 11.75
CA LEU A 245 3.54 -6.27 12.06
C LEU A 245 3.84 -5.18 13.08
N ILE A 246 3.04 -4.13 13.10
CA ILE A 246 3.12 -3.13 14.15
C ILE A 246 2.58 -3.77 15.44
N ASP A 247 3.41 -3.81 16.48
CA ASP A 247 3.01 -4.23 17.82
C ASP A 247 2.25 -3.08 18.50
N GLY A 248 1.00 -3.32 18.85
CA GLY A 248 0.15 -2.33 19.51
C GLY A 248 -1.33 -2.63 19.37
N ASN A 249 -2.12 -1.89 20.13
CA ASN A 249 -3.57 -1.96 20.07
C ASN A 249 -4.11 -0.92 19.09
N TYR A 250 -4.83 -1.36 18.07
CA TYR A 250 -5.58 -0.45 17.24
C TYR A 250 -6.81 0.08 17.99
N PRO A 251 -7.16 1.38 17.91
CA PRO A 251 -8.32 1.91 18.61
C PRO A 251 -9.61 1.26 18.09
N ASP A 252 -10.62 1.20 18.96
CA ASP A 252 -11.96 0.74 18.60
C ASP A 252 -12.63 1.78 17.68
N TYR A 253 -12.27 1.70 16.40
CA TYR A 253 -12.71 2.64 15.39
C TYR A 253 -14.22 2.56 15.10
N GLU A 254 -14.86 1.44 15.42
CA GLU A 254 -16.31 1.31 15.20
C GLU A 254 -17.10 2.32 16.07
N LYS A 255 -16.58 2.72 17.24
CA LYS A 255 -17.20 3.71 18.11
C LYS A 255 -17.20 5.14 17.57
N VAL A 256 -16.31 5.45 16.62
CA VAL A 256 -16.28 6.80 16.00
C VAL A 256 -17.19 6.92 14.78
N ILE A 257 -17.77 5.83 14.31
CA ILE A 257 -18.73 5.82 13.22
C ILE A 257 -20.07 6.32 13.78
N PRO A 258 -20.59 7.49 13.36
CA PRO A 258 -21.82 8.02 13.89
C PRO A 258 -23.03 7.18 13.45
N SER A 259 -23.97 6.98 14.35
CA SER A 259 -25.20 6.25 14.10
C SER A 259 -26.45 7.14 14.09
N GLY A 260 -26.30 8.43 14.43
CA GLY A 260 -27.40 9.39 14.57
C GLY A 260 -27.51 10.40 13.42
N ASN A 261 -26.78 10.23 12.34
CA ASN A 261 -26.80 11.14 11.19
C ASN A 261 -28.09 10.95 10.41
N ASP A 262 -28.89 11.98 10.33
CA ASP A 262 -30.28 11.98 9.80
C ASP A 262 -30.48 12.90 8.58
N LYS A 263 -29.46 13.66 8.17
CA LYS A 263 -29.47 14.51 6.96
C LYS A 263 -28.63 13.89 5.86
N PHE A 264 -29.17 13.84 4.66
CA PHE A 264 -28.55 13.13 3.54
C PHE A 264 -28.28 14.06 2.37
N LEU A 265 -27.07 14.01 1.85
CA LEU A 265 -26.67 14.68 0.63
C LEU A 265 -26.20 13.63 -0.38
N GLU A 266 -26.73 13.70 -1.60
CA GLU A 266 -26.23 12.93 -2.75
C GLU A 266 -25.75 13.88 -3.83
N VAL A 267 -24.52 13.64 -4.31
CA VAL A 267 -23.90 14.46 -5.35
C VAL A 267 -23.07 13.61 -6.30
N ASP A 268 -22.93 14.07 -7.53
CA ASP A 268 -21.94 13.51 -8.46
C ASP A 268 -20.53 13.76 -7.91
N SER A 269 -19.78 12.67 -7.69
CA SER A 269 -18.44 12.69 -7.08
C SER A 269 -17.44 13.49 -7.90
N ALA A 270 -17.48 13.35 -9.25
CA ALA A 270 -16.55 14.03 -10.15
C ALA A 270 -16.85 15.53 -10.22
N ALA A 271 -18.13 15.90 -10.23
CA ALA A 271 -18.55 17.31 -10.21
C ALA A 271 -18.15 17.98 -8.89
N LEU A 272 -18.38 17.32 -7.74
CA LEU A 272 -17.98 17.84 -6.44
C LEU A 272 -16.44 17.95 -6.33
N THR A 273 -15.69 16.95 -6.80
CA THR A 273 -14.24 17.00 -6.86
C THR A 273 -13.75 18.23 -7.64
N THR A 274 -14.30 18.45 -8.84
CA THR A 274 -13.95 19.59 -9.70
C THR A 274 -14.27 20.93 -9.03
N LEU A 275 -15.43 21.01 -8.34
CA LEU A 275 -15.86 22.21 -7.64
C LEU A 275 -14.93 22.52 -6.46
N VAL A 276 -14.61 21.52 -5.64
CA VAL A 276 -13.70 21.66 -4.49
C VAL A 276 -12.30 22.04 -4.95
N ASP A 277 -11.75 21.40 -5.98
CA ASP A 277 -10.44 21.73 -6.54
C ASP A 277 -10.39 23.19 -7.02
N ARG A 278 -11.46 23.66 -7.69
CA ARG A 278 -11.56 25.04 -8.20
C ARG A 278 -11.56 26.06 -7.08
N VAL A 279 -12.36 25.83 -6.04
CA VAL A 279 -12.44 26.75 -4.88
C VAL A 279 -11.14 26.70 -4.06
N ALA A 280 -10.51 25.54 -3.94
CA ALA A 280 -9.29 25.37 -3.17
C ALA A 280 -8.03 26.03 -3.78
N VAL A 281 -8.07 26.46 -5.06
CA VAL A 281 -6.97 27.17 -5.73
C VAL A 281 -6.52 28.45 -4.97
N ILE A 282 -7.45 29.06 -4.21
CA ILE A 282 -7.14 30.27 -3.43
C ILE A 282 -6.19 30.00 -2.25
N PHE A 283 -6.02 28.75 -1.83
CA PHE A 283 -5.23 28.42 -0.66
C PHE A 283 -3.77 28.13 -0.99
N GLU A 284 -2.85 28.84 -0.32
CA GLU A 284 -1.43 28.44 -0.24
C GLU A 284 -1.16 27.54 0.98
N LYS A 285 -1.67 27.90 2.14
CA LYS A 285 -1.41 27.24 3.43
C LYS A 285 -2.66 26.71 4.12
N SER A 286 -3.78 27.44 4.04
CA SER A 286 -5.05 27.01 4.62
C SER A 286 -5.60 25.78 3.92
N ARG A 287 -6.45 25.03 4.59
CA ARG A 287 -7.06 23.80 4.04
C ARG A 287 -8.55 23.68 4.33
N GLY A 288 -9.13 24.67 5.00
CA GLY A 288 -10.52 24.63 5.42
C GLY A 288 -11.46 25.18 4.37
N ILE A 289 -12.37 24.36 3.87
CA ILE A 289 -13.50 24.78 3.05
C ILE A 289 -14.79 24.70 3.87
N LYS A 290 -15.77 25.56 3.55
CA LYS A 290 -17.12 25.51 4.09
C LYS A 290 -18.07 25.00 3.02
N MET A 291 -18.84 23.97 3.34
CA MET A 291 -19.96 23.50 2.56
C MET A 291 -21.25 24.07 3.16
N ILE A 292 -22.08 24.71 2.34
CA ILE A 292 -23.36 25.27 2.70
C ILE A 292 -24.41 24.54 1.90
N LEU A 293 -25.23 23.77 2.62
CA LEU A 293 -26.27 22.94 2.03
C LEU A 293 -27.61 23.62 2.20
N LYS A 294 -28.34 23.71 1.11
CA LYS A 294 -29.74 24.17 1.06
C LYS A 294 -30.52 23.21 0.17
N LYS A 295 -31.85 23.24 0.31
CA LYS A 295 -32.70 22.41 -0.52
C LYS A 295 -32.36 22.53 -2.01
N GLY A 296 -31.91 21.40 -2.62
CA GLY A 296 -31.54 21.28 -4.02
C GLY A 296 -30.17 21.86 -4.40
N SER A 297 -29.39 22.44 -3.47
CA SER A 297 -28.11 23.05 -3.81
C SER A 297 -27.02 22.86 -2.76
N LEU A 298 -25.78 22.81 -3.23
CA LEU A 298 -24.56 22.77 -2.44
C LEU A 298 -23.65 23.90 -2.90
N ARG A 299 -23.32 24.83 -2.00
CA ARG A 299 -22.31 25.85 -2.20
C ARG A 299 -21.04 25.50 -1.41
N VAL A 300 -19.89 25.64 -2.02
CA VAL A 300 -18.57 25.48 -1.38
C VAL A 300 -17.84 26.78 -1.36
N MET A 301 -17.31 27.16 -0.21
CA MET A 301 -16.56 28.42 0.00
C MET A 301 -15.21 28.12 0.58
N ALA A 302 -14.22 28.85 0.11
CA ALA A 302 -12.88 28.95 0.69
C ALA A 302 -12.59 30.41 0.99
N ALA A 303 -12.22 30.74 2.22
CA ALA A 303 -11.88 32.09 2.61
C ALA A 303 -10.61 32.13 3.44
N ASN A 304 -9.72 33.05 3.10
CA ASN A 304 -8.51 33.34 3.85
C ASN A 304 -8.33 34.87 3.88
N THR A 305 -8.05 35.43 5.05
CA THR A 305 -7.90 36.88 5.26
C THR A 305 -6.76 37.47 4.45
N GLU A 306 -5.74 36.70 4.08
CA GLU A 306 -4.56 37.13 3.34
C GLU A 306 -4.66 36.86 1.83
N GLU A 307 -5.38 35.80 1.45
CA GLU A 307 -5.38 35.26 0.07
C GLU A 307 -6.69 35.59 -0.68
N GLY A 308 -7.77 35.92 0.04
CA GLY A 308 -9.07 36.27 -0.52
C GLY A 308 -10.15 35.24 -0.30
N MET A 309 -11.18 35.25 -1.16
CA MET A 309 -12.33 34.35 -1.08
C MET A 309 -12.66 33.76 -2.45
N ALA A 310 -13.00 32.48 -2.47
CA ALA A 310 -13.57 31.80 -3.62
C ALA A 310 -14.85 31.08 -3.21
N GLU A 311 -15.84 31.07 -4.08
CA GLU A 311 -17.07 30.30 -3.91
C GLU A 311 -17.52 29.71 -5.24
N ASP A 312 -18.17 28.58 -5.18
CA ASP A 312 -18.80 27.92 -6.32
C ASP A 312 -20.03 27.12 -5.84
N GLU A 313 -20.98 26.84 -6.73
CA GLU A 313 -22.24 26.20 -6.39
C GLU A 313 -22.61 25.15 -7.42
N MET A 314 -23.24 24.06 -6.96
CA MET A 314 -23.76 22.99 -7.81
C MET A 314 -25.14 22.55 -7.34
N GLU A 315 -25.91 21.93 -8.23
CA GLU A 315 -27.13 21.21 -7.86
C GLU A 315 -26.78 19.99 -7.03
N ALA A 316 -27.58 19.68 -6.01
CA ALA A 316 -27.34 18.59 -5.09
C ALA A 316 -28.64 17.95 -4.63
N GLY A 317 -28.63 16.64 -4.45
CA GLY A 317 -29.73 15.88 -3.84
C GLY A 317 -29.76 16.09 -2.32
N TYR A 318 -30.24 17.24 -1.87
CA TYR A 318 -30.41 17.60 -0.46
C TYR A 318 -31.80 18.17 -0.23
N ASP A 319 -32.52 17.64 0.74
CA ASP A 319 -33.93 18.05 1.03
C ASP A 319 -34.21 18.25 2.53
N ASP A 320 -33.14 18.43 3.32
CA ASP A 320 -33.21 18.65 4.76
C ASP A 320 -33.06 20.15 5.11
N ASP A 321 -32.99 20.46 6.42
CA ASP A 321 -32.76 21.82 6.94
C ASP A 321 -31.40 22.36 6.50
N ASP A 322 -31.29 23.67 6.30
CA ASP A 322 -30.05 24.34 5.95
C ASP A 322 -28.90 23.94 6.90
N LEU A 323 -27.77 23.54 6.35
CA LEU A 323 -26.61 23.07 7.10
C LEU A 323 -25.31 23.72 6.60
N GLU A 324 -24.51 24.25 7.53
CA GLU A 324 -23.14 24.68 7.25
C GLU A 324 -22.15 23.77 7.96
N ILE A 325 -21.16 23.29 7.23
CA ILE A 325 -20.13 22.40 7.77
C ILE A 325 -18.78 22.65 7.11
N GLY A 326 -17.71 22.64 7.90
CA GLY A 326 -16.34 22.86 7.41
C GLY A 326 -15.54 21.57 7.33
N PHE A 327 -14.70 21.46 6.29
CA PHE A 327 -13.82 20.30 6.12
C PHE A 327 -12.42 20.71 5.64
N ASN A 328 -11.44 19.88 5.93
CA ASN A 328 -10.19 19.88 5.21
C ASN A 328 -10.43 19.38 3.77
N TYR A 329 -10.26 20.24 2.78
CA TYR A 329 -10.55 19.91 1.38
C TYR A 329 -9.75 18.72 0.85
N ARG A 330 -8.49 18.53 1.31
CA ARG A 330 -7.66 17.42 0.88
C ARG A 330 -8.21 16.09 1.37
N TYR A 331 -8.68 16.03 2.61
CA TYR A 331 -9.30 14.82 3.15
C TYR A 331 -10.61 14.48 2.43
N LEU A 332 -11.39 15.52 2.10
CA LEU A 332 -12.60 15.33 1.29
C LEU A 332 -12.27 14.80 -0.10
N LEU A 333 -11.28 15.37 -0.79
CA LEU A 333 -10.84 14.91 -2.12
C LEU A 333 -10.30 13.47 -2.08
N ASP A 334 -9.52 13.11 -1.06
CA ASP A 334 -9.02 11.74 -0.90
C ASP A 334 -10.16 10.72 -0.77
N ILE A 335 -11.23 11.07 -0.04
CA ILE A 335 -12.44 10.24 0.08
C ILE A 335 -13.19 10.19 -1.25
N LEU A 336 -13.44 11.33 -1.90
CA LEU A 336 -14.15 11.39 -3.18
C LEU A 336 -13.43 10.58 -4.27
N ALA A 337 -12.09 10.52 -4.24
CA ALA A 337 -11.30 9.68 -5.14
C ALA A 337 -11.61 8.18 -5.00
N GLN A 338 -12.20 7.74 -3.89
CA GLN A 338 -12.61 6.35 -3.66
C GLN A 338 -14.03 6.05 -4.15
N VAL A 339 -14.85 7.06 -4.43
CA VAL A 339 -16.22 6.90 -4.95
C VAL A 339 -16.16 6.60 -6.44
N LYS A 340 -16.12 5.33 -6.81
CA LYS A 340 -16.01 4.86 -8.20
C LYS A 340 -17.36 4.71 -8.89
N GLY A 341 -18.45 4.57 -8.12
CA GLY A 341 -19.83 4.43 -8.62
C GLY A 341 -20.47 5.75 -9.07
N GLY A 342 -19.76 6.87 -8.99
CA GLY A 342 -20.16 8.18 -9.50
C GLY A 342 -20.94 9.03 -8.50
N THR A 343 -21.70 8.47 -7.56
CA THR A 343 -22.50 9.22 -6.60
C THR A 343 -21.94 9.07 -5.19
N ALA A 344 -21.53 10.20 -4.60
CA ALA A 344 -21.16 10.28 -3.20
C ALA A 344 -22.38 10.57 -2.34
N ARG A 345 -22.63 9.73 -1.34
CA ARG A 345 -23.66 9.91 -0.32
C ARG A 345 -23.01 10.34 0.98
N PHE A 346 -23.43 11.51 1.49
CA PHE A 346 -23.02 12.02 2.79
C PHE A 346 -24.18 11.85 3.77
N SER A 347 -23.89 11.34 4.96
CA SER A 347 -24.83 11.30 6.09
C SER A 347 -24.28 12.22 7.18
N MET A 348 -25.10 13.19 7.62
CA MET A 348 -24.72 14.28 8.52
C MET A 348 -25.76 14.44 9.62
N GLN A 349 -25.34 15.03 10.76
CA GLN A 349 -26.25 15.44 11.83
C GLN A 349 -26.31 16.96 11.95
N ASP A 350 -25.14 17.57 12.12
CA ASP A 350 -24.97 19.01 12.27
C ASP A 350 -23.59 19.46 11.76
N GLY A 351 -23.24 20.73 11.90
CA GLY A 351 -21.96 21.29 11.44
C GLY A 351 -20.73 20.90 12.26
N MET A 352 -20.88 20.09 13.33
CA MET A 352 -19.78 19.70 14.23
C MET A 352 -19.65 18.19 14.44
N ALA A 353 -20.68 17.41 14.11
CA ALA A 353 -20.67 15.95 14.23
C ALA A 353 -19.90 15.31 13.08
N PRO A 354 -19.24 14.17 13.30
CA PRO A 354 -18.57 13.42 12.24
C PRO A 354 -19.53 13.05 11.12
N VAL A 355 -19.05 13.13 9.88
CA VAL A 355 -19.84 12.84 8.67
C VAL A 355 -19.43 11.48 8.10
N VAL A 356 -20.43 10.68 7.74
CA VAL A 356 -20.20 9.44 7.00
C VAL A 356 -20.31 9.75 5.50
N VAL A 357 -19.34 9.27 4.73
CA VAL A 357 -19.35 9.34 3.26
C VAL A 357 -19.25 7.93 2.70
N GLN A 358 -20.07 7.62 1.71
CA GLN A 358 -20.11 6.32 1.04
C GLN A 358 -20.29 6.52 -0.47
N ASP A 359 -19.89 5.53 -1.24
CA ASP A 359 -20.34 5.37 -2.61
C ASP A 359 -21.78 4.83 -2.59
N ALA A 360 -22.71 5.52 -3.23
CA ALA A 360 -24.11 5.11 -3.24
C ALA A 360 -24.34 3.74 -3.91
N ASN A 361 -23.36 3.28 -4.72
CA ASN A 361 -23.41 2.02 -5.47
C ASN A 361 -22.48 0.94 -4.91
N ASP A 362 -21.72 1.22 -3.83
CA ASP A 362 -20.79 0.28 -3.23
C ASP A 362 -20.80 0.40 -1.69
N GLU A 363 -21.47 -0.54 -1.05
CA GLU A 363 -21.56 -0.61 0.42
C GLU A 363 -20.35 -1.29 1.08
N SER A 364 -19.37 -1.74 0.30
CA SER A 364 -18.20 -2.44 0.83
C SER A 364 -17.20 -1.54 1.55
N ALA A 365 -17.36 -0.21 1.44
CA ALA A 365 -16.55 0.78 2.11
C ALA A 365 -17.37 1.89 2.77
N LEU A 366 -16.81 2.46 3.84
CA LEU A 366 -17.37 3.57 4.57
C LEU A 366 -16.24 4.49 5.02
N TYR A 367 -16.46 5.78 4.91
CA TYR A 367 -15.52 6.82 5.30
C TYR A 367 -16.14 7.73 6.35
N VAL A 368 -15.36 8.09 7.38
CA VAL A 368 -15.75 9.12 8.33
C VAL A 368 -14.83 10.31 8.15
N LEU A 369 -15.42 11.50 8.05
CA LEU A 369 -14.68 12.76 7.94
C LEU A 369 -15.04 13.65 9.13
N MET A 370 -14.02 14.06 9.88
CA MET A 370 -14.19 14.96 11.00
C MET A 370 -14.34 16.39 10.49
N PRO A 371 -15.41 17.12 10.91
CA PRO A 371 -15.53 18.54 10.56
C PRO A 371 -14.45 19.38 11.24
N MET A 372 -14.16 20.53 10.64
CA MET A 372 -13.28 21.51 11.21
C MET A 372 -13.96 22.90 11.23
N ARG A 373 -13.53 23.75 12.13
CA ARG A 373 -13.98 25.15 12.15
C ARG A 373 -13.28 25.92 11.03
N VAL A 374 -14.04 26.61 10.22
CA VAL A 374 -13.63 27.43 9.08
C VAL A 374 -14.29 28.81 9.14
#